data_f732c62fb1a264bea78775530e9cc31a
#
_entry.id   f732c62fb1a264bea78775530e9cc31a
#
_cell.length_a   1.000
_cell.length_b   1.000
_cell.length_c   1.000
_cell.angle_alpha   90.00
_cell.angle_beta   90.00
_cell.angle_gamma   90.00
#
_symmetry.space_group_name_H-M   'P 1'
#
loop_
_entity.id
_entity.type
_entity.pdbx_description
1 polymer ?
#
loop_
_entity_poly.entity_id
_entity_poly.type
_entity_poly.pdbx_seq_one_letter_code
_entity_poly.pdbx_strand_id
1 'polypeptide(L)'
;MIPQKREQHLKQLISRLNISLNNLEQLIIALTHPSFLLEKEGSHILINNQRLEYLGDAVVDLVVGQYLFEEFPEKPEGELTKMRAALVCEASLASAARRVGLGEYLLIGKGERGCGGANRSSNLADAWEAMVGAIYLELGIDAVRPIILNNIQQEIAQVRKGHYGDYKTQLQEEVQRRKDDTVSYEIIREEGPDHAKKFTACVRINDVVQAEGEGKTKKEAEQNAACRTLIKLGIIEQ
;
A
#
# COMPACT_ATOMS: atom_id res chain seq x y z
N MET A 1 27.43 4.27 -19.85
CA MET A 1 26.94 5.67 -20.04
C MET A 1 25.43 5.62 -20.21
N ILE A 2 24.68 6.38 -19.42
CA ILE A 2 23.21 6.44 -19.49
C ILE A 2 22.81 7.16 -20.79
N PRO A 3 21.89 6.63 -21.60
CA PRO A 3 21.41 7.33 -22.79
C PRO A 3 20.79 8.67 -22.41
N GLN A 4 21.11 9.76 -23.11
CA GLN A 4 20.68 11.12 -22.82
C GLN A 4 19.14 11.25 -22.64
N LYS A 5 18.37 10.53 -23.49
CA LYS A 5 16.90 10.50 -23.38
C LYS A 5 16.43 9.91 -22.05
N ARG A 6 17.12 8.87 -21.55
CA ARG A 6 16.78 8.24 -20.26
C ARG A 6 17.12 9.16 -19.09
N GLU A 7 18.28 9.82 -19.18
CA GLU A 7 18.68 10.79 -18.15
C GLU A 7 17.68 11.93 -18.02
N GLN A 8 17.25 12.51 -19.15
CA GLN A 8 16.21 13.56 -19.15
C GLN A 8 14.89 13.07 -18.55
N HIS A 9 14.49 11.84 -18.87
CA HIS A 9 13.28 11.25 -18.31
C HIS A 9 13.38 11.08 -16.78
N LEU A 10 14.52 10.60 -16.27
CA LEU A 10 14.73 10.47 -14.82
C LEU A 10 14.78 11.83 -14.10
N LYS A 11 15.31 12.86 -14.73
CA LYS A 11 15.28 14.23 -14.20
C LYS A 11 13.86 14.76 -13.97
N GLN A 12 12.89 14.32 -14.79
CA GLN A 12 11.47 14.65 -14.56
C GLN A 12 10.94 13.99 -13.28
N LEU A 13 11.26 12.72 -13.03
CA LEU A 13 10.87 12.03 -11.80
C LEU A 13 11.48 12.71 -10.56
N ILE A 14 12.78 13.01 -10.60
CA ILE A 14 13.52 13.70 -9.55
C ILE A 14 12.88 15.06 -9.23
N SER A 15 12.51 15.81 -10.26
CA SER A 15 11.83 17.10 -10.12
C SER A 15 10.43 16.95 -9.46
N ARG A 16 9.66 15.90 -9.82
CA ARG A 16 8.37 15.59 -9.19
C ARG A 16 8.51 15.28 -7.69
N LEU A 17 9.63 14.64 -7.32
CA LEU A 17 9.94 14.32 -5.92
C LEU A 17 10.55 15.50 -5.16
N ASN A 18 10.86 16.61 -5.85
CA ASN A 18 11.51 17.79 -5.30
C ASN A 18 12.85 17.49 -4.60
N ILE A 19 13.68 16.67 -5.24
CA ILE A 19 15.02 16.29 -4.76
C ILE A 19 16.08 16.55 -5.81
N SER A 20 17.35 16.44 -5.41
CA SER A 20 18.50 16.46 -6.31
C SER A 20 19.36 15.23 -6.06
N LEU A 21 19.64 14.47 -7.10
CA LEU A 21 20.55 13.32 -7.07
C LEU A 21 21.79 13.63 -7.92
N ASN A 22 22.96 13.32 -7.39
CA ASN A 22 24.23 13.46 -8.11
C ASN A 22 24.51 12.24 -9.00
N ASN A 23 24.03 11.05 -8.57
CA ASN A 23 24.20 9.80 -9.29
C ASN A 23 22.87 9.14 -9.60
N LEU A 24 22.59 8.92 -10.88
CA LEU A 24 21.35 8.27 -11.33
C LEU A 24 21.46 6.73 -11.40
N GLU A 25 22.60 6.13 -11.13
CA GLU A 25 22.80 4.68 -11.28
C GLU A 25 21.90 3.88 -10.34
N GLN A 26 21.86 4.26 -9.07
CA GLN A 26 20.99 3.58 -8.09
C GLN A 26 19.51 3.74 -8.45
N LEU A 27 19.10 4.91 -8.94
CA LEU A 27 17.73 5.14 -9.38
C LEU A 27 17.37 4.30 -10.62
N ILE A 28 18.31 4.09 -11.55
CA ILE A 28 18.11 3.20 -12.70
C ILE A 28 17.94 1.76 -12.24
N ILE A 29 18.78 1.29 -11.31
CA ILE A 29 18.66 -0.05 -10.72
C ILE A 29 17.29 -0.22 -10.04
N ALA A 30 16.90 0.75 -9.23
CA ALA A 30 15.60 0.77 -8.55
C ALA A 30 14.41 0.65 -9.51
N LEU A 31 14.52 1.22 -10.69
CA LEU A 31 13.49 1.20 -11.74
C LEU A 31 13.65 0.05 -12.73
N THR A 32 14.54 -0.92 -12.46
CA THR A 32 14.80 -2.06 -13.33
C THR A 32 14.18 -3.33 -12.74
N HIS A 33 13.05 -3.75 -13.31
CA HIS A 33 12.38 -4.98 -12.95
C HIS A 33 13.18 -6.23 -13.40
N PRO A 34 13.17 -7.36 -12.67
CA PRO A 34 13.89 -8.58 -13.04
C PRO A 34 13.62 -9.05 -14.48
N SER A 35 12.39 -8.95 -14.98
CA SER A 35 12.04 -9.36 -16.35
C SER A 35 12.79 -8.62 -17.45
N PHE A 36 13.26 -7.39 -17.16
CA PHE A 36 14.03 -6.62 -18.13
C PHE A 36 15.40 -7.24 -18.41
N LEU A 37 16.02 -7.84 -17.40
CA LEU A 37 17.33 -8.47 -17.54
C LEU A 37 17.26 -9.79 -18.31
N LEU A 38 16.14 -10.51 -18.21
CA LEU A 38 15.95 -11.79 -18.90
C LEU A 38 15.83 -11.64 -20.42
N GLU A 39 15.44 -10.47 -20.90
CA GLU A 39 15.19 -10.24 -22.33
C GLU A 39 16.33 -9.50 -23.04
N LYS A 40 17.34 -9.00 -22.33
CA LYS A 40 18.43 -8.22 -22.91
C LYS A 40 19.79 -8.88 -22.69
N GLU A 41 20.15 -9.83 -23.53
CA GLU A 41 21.53 -10.24 -23.69
C GLU A 41 22.37 -9.02 -24.11
N GLY A 42 23.45 -8.73 -23.37
CA GLY A 42 24.34 -7.58 -23.64
C GLY A 42 23.87 -6.23 -23.05
N SER A 43 22.89 -6.19 -22.17
CA SER A 43 22.55 -4.98 -21.42
C SER A 43 23.72 -4.55 -20.53
N HIS A 44 24.00 -3.23 -20.48
CA HIS A 44 24.93 -2.65 -19.49
C HIS A 44 24.34 -2.66 -18.06
N ILE A 45 23.05 -2.91 -17.90
CA ILE A 45 22.34 -3.04 -16.62
C ILE A 45 22.31 -4.53 -16.30
N LEU A 46 23.06 -4.95 -15.30
CA LEU A 46 23.18 -6.35 -14.86
C LEU A 46 22.49 -6.60 -13.51
N ILE A 47 21.91 -5.56 -12.90
CA ILE A 47 21.35 -5.59 -11.54
C ILE A 47 19.91 -5.08 -11.60
N ASN A 48 18.99 -5.81 -10.95
CA ASN A 48 17.59 -5.43 -10.80
C ASN A 48 17.31 -4.72 -9.45
N ASN A 49 16.05 -4.37 -9.23
CA ASN A 49 15.60 -3.60 -8.07
C ASN A 49 15.53 -4.37 -6.74
N GLN A 50 15.53 -5.70 -6.73
CA GLN A 50 15.19 -6.51 -5.54
C GLN A 50 16.03 -6.19 -4.30
N ARG A 51 17.32 -5.88 -4.44
CA ARG A 51 18.16 -5.51 -3.29
C ARG A 51 17.86 -4.13 -2.74
N LEU A 52 17.46 -3.21 -3.61
CA LEU A 52 17.04 -1.87 -3.20
C LEU A 52 15.62 -1.88 -2.63
N GLU A 53 14.72 -2.71 -3.15
CA GLU A 53 13.42 -3.03 -2.59
C GLU A 53 13.55 -3.51 -1.15
N TYR A 54 14.37 -4.55 -0.91
CA TYR A 54 14.64 -5.04 0.45
C TYR A 54 15.11 -3.96 1.43
N LEU A 55 15.99 -3.06 0.97
CA LEU A 55 16.45 -1.94 1.80
C LEU A 55 15.35 -0.89 1.99
N GLY A 56 14.64 -0.59 0.91
CA GLY A 56 13.58 0.41 0.90
C GLY A 56 12.39 0.03 1.78
N ASP A 57 11.98 -1.23 1.79
CA ASP A 57 10.98 -1.78 2.71
C ASP A 57 11.34 -1.45 4.16
N ALA A 58 12.55 -1.76 4.60
CA ALA A 58 13.03 -1.44 5.94
C ALA A 58 13.01 0.08 6.24
N VAL A 59 13.34 0.92 5.25
CA VAL A 59 13.32 2.38 5.38
C VAL A 59 11.90 2.91 5.49
N VAL A 60 10.97 2.41 4.66
CA VAL A 60 9.54 2.76 4.72
C VAL A 60 8.97 2.38 6.08
N ASP A 61 9.23 1.16 6.54
CA ASP A 61 8.78 0.67 7.85
C ASP A 61 9.30 1.56 9.00
N LEU A 62 10.57 1.93 8.97
CA LEU A 62 11.17 2.82 9.97
C LEU A 62 10.52 4.19 9.99
N VAL A 63 10.37 4.83 8.83
CA VAL A 63 9.79 6.18 8.71
C VAL A 63 8.33 6.19 9.15
N VAL A 64 7.54 5.22 8.68
CA VAL A 64 6.12 5.12 9.04
C VAL A 64 5.97 4.75 10.51
N GLY A 65 6.77 3.82 11.02
CA GLY A 65 6.76 3.43 12.44
C GLY A 65 7.09 4.61 13.36
N GLN A 66 8.13 5.39 13.03
CA GLN A 66 8.46 6.61 13.79
C GLN A 66 7.35 7.64 13.74
N TYR A 67 6.79 7.91 12.55
CA TYR A 67 5.67 8.83 12.40
C TYR A 67 4.47 8.43 13.27
N LEU A 68 4.08 7.15 13.26
CA LEU A 68 2.96 6.66 14.07
C LEU A 68 3.23 6.76 15.56
N PHE A 69 4.45 6.44 15.99
CA PHE A 69 4.87 6.55 17.39
C PHE A 69 4.78 7.99 17.92
N GLU A 70 5.20 8.95 17.11
CA GLU A 70 5.19 10.38 17.46
C GLU A 70 3.77 10.98 17.43
N GLU A 71 2.96 10.58 16.44
CA GLU A 71 1.65 11.17 16.18
C GLU A 71 0.52 10.58 17.05
N PHE A 72 0.69 9.32 17.51
CA PHE A 72 -0.31 8.60 18.29
C PHE A 72 0.26 8.06 19.61
N PRO A 73 0.70 8.94 20.53
CA PRO A 73 1.37 8.54 21.76
C PRO A 73 0.48 7.75 22.73
N GLU A 74 -0.85 7.86 22.59
CA GLU A 74 -1.83 7.14 23.42
C GLU A 74 -2.16 5.73 22.89
N LYS A 75 -1.74 5.39 21.66
CA LYS A 75 -2.06 4.09 21.06
C LYS A 75 -1.12 3.00 21.56
N PRO A 76 -1.65 1.83 21.95
CA PRO A 76 -0.82 0.68 22.33
C PRO A 76 -0.09 0.10 21.11
N GLU A 77 0.99 -0.64 21.35
CA GLU A 77 1.85 -1.24 20.33
C GLU A 77 1.07 -2.04 19.27
N GLY A 78 0.08 -2.85 19.71
CA GLY A 78 -0.73 -3.65 18.78
C GLY A 78 -1.56 -2.80 17.80
N GLU A 79 -2.05 -1.62 18.21
CA GLU A 79 -2.74 -0.68 17.33
C GLU A 79 -1.75 -0.02 16.36
N LEU A 80 -0.59 0.44 16.84
CA LEU A 80 0.46 1.01 15.98
C LEU A 80 0.94 0.01 14.92
N THR A 81 1.02 -1.26 15.27
CA THR A 81 1.38 -2.33 14.33
C THR A 81 0.32 -2.53 13.24
N LYS A 82 -0.98 -2.52 13.60
CA LYS A 82 -2.08 -2.56 12.61
C LYS A 82 -2.09 -1.33 11.70
N MET A 83 -1.92 -0.15 12.27
CA MET A 83 -1.85 1.12 11.53
C MET A 83 -0.67 1.12 10.54
N ARG A 84 0.51 0.68 10.99
CA ARG A 84 1.67 0.55 10.11
C ARG A 84 1.40 -0.41 8.97
N ALA A 85 0.91 -1.61 9.24
CA ALA A 85 0.58 -2.59 8.20
C ALA A 85 -0.39 -2.04 7.14
N ALA A 86 -1.35 -1.20 7.53
CA ALA A 86 -2.27 -0.54 6.59
C ALA A 86 -1.56 0.51 5.71
N LEU A 87 -0.56 1.21 6.24
CA LEU A 87 0.17 2.26 5.53
C LEU A 87 1.27 1.72 4.60
N VAL A 88 1.88 0.58 4.93
CA VAL A 88 2.98 -0.01 4.16
C VAL A 88 2.57 -1.22 3.32
N CYS A 89 1.28 -1.55 3.22
CA CYS A 89 0.82 -2.64 2.37
C CYS A 89 0.99 -2.35 0.88
N GLU A 90 1.07 -3.40 0.06
CA GLU A 90 1.18 -3.32 -1.40
C GLU A 90 0.23 -2.27 -2.02
N ALA A 91 -1.04 -2.25 -1.59
CA ALA A 91 -2.05 -1.35 -2.14
C ALA A 91 -1.70 0.13 -1.88
N SER A 92 -1.24 0.46 -0.67
CA SER A 92 -0.82 1.79 -0.26
C SER A 92 0.43 2.24 -1.02
N LEU A 93 1.47 1.40 -1.07
CA LEU A 93 2.72 1.72 -1.75
C LEU A 93 2.54 1.82 -3.27
N ALA A 94 1.74 0.94 -3.87
CA ALA A 94 1.36 1.06 -5.28
C ALA A 94 0.58 2.36 -5.57
N SER A 95 -0.25 2.80 -4.65
CA SER A 95 -0.97 4.09 -4.76
C SER A 95 0.01 5.26 -4.74
N ALA A 96 0.99 5.25 -3.81
CA ALA A 96 2.07 6.24 -3.76
C ALA A 96 2.88 6.27 -5.07
N ALA A 97 3.25 5.09 -5.59
CA ALA A 97 3.94 4.96 -6.87
C ALA A 97 3.14 5.55 -8.05
N ARG A 98 1.82 5.34 -8.07
CA ARG A 98 0.93 5.92 -9.11
C ARG A 98 0.86 7.45 -9.03
N ARG A 99 0.86 8.03 -7.83
CA ARG A 99 0.83 9.50 -7.65
C ARG A 99 2.02 10.18 -8.29
N VAL A 100 3.20 9.56 -8.26
CA VAL A 100 4.39 10.09 -8.92
C VAL A 100 4.57 9.60 -10.37
N GLY A 101 3.65 8.75 -10.87
CA GLY A 101 3.70 8.20 -12.22
C GLY A 101 4.83 7.19 -12.42
N LEU A 102 5.22 6.45 -11.38
CA LEU A 102 6.43 5.61 -11.38
C LEU A 102 6.43 4.54 -12.48
N GLY A 103 5.26 4.01 -12.84
CA GLY A 103 5.11 3.01 -13.91
C GLY A 103 5.64 3.44 -15.28
N GLU A 104 5.64 4.76 -15.58
CA GLU A 104 6.19 5.32 -16.82
C GLU A 104 7.72 5.17 -16.88
N TYR A 105 8.37 5.11 -15.73
CA TYR A 105 9.82 5.08 -15.60
C TYR A 105 10.39 3.67 -15.51
N LEU A 106 9.54 2.63 -15.34
CA LEU A 106 9.99 1.25 -15.16
C LEU A 106 10.64 0.67 -16.43
N LEU A 107 11.78 0.06 -16.24
CA LEU A 107 12.41 -0.84 -17.21
C LEU A 107 11.88 -2.25 -16.95
N ILE A 108 11.00 -2.70 -17.83
CA ILE A 108 10.27 -3.98 -17.75
C ILE A 108 10.44 -4.72 -19.07
N GLY A 109 10.58 -6.04 -19.04
CA GLY A 109 10.61 -6.89 -20.22
C GLY A 109 9.34 -6.76 -21.08
N LYS A 110 9.44 -7.07 -22.38
CA LYS A 110 8.32 -6.91 -23.32
C LYS A 110 7.11 -7.78 -22.95
N GLY A 111 7.37 -9.03 -22.52
CA GLY A 111 6.33 -9.96 -22.08
C GLY A 111 5.57 -9.42 -20.87
N GLU A 112 6.29 -8.98 -19.83
CA GLU A 112 5.71 -8.41 -18.63
C GLU A 112 4.96 -7.11 -18.93
N ARG A 113 5.50 -6.25 -19.80
CA ARG A 113 4.85 -5.03 -20.24
C ARG A 113 3.55 -5.30 -21.02
N GLY A 114 3.55 -6.32 -21.88
CA GLY A 114 2.39 -6.74 -22.65
C GLY A 114 1.22 -7.23 -21.76
N CYS A 115 1.54 -7.76 -20.59
CA CYS A 115 0.57 -8.19 -19.57
C CYS A 115 0.19 -7.08 -18.57
N GLY A 116 0.49 -5.80 -18.87
CA GLY A 116 0.15 -4.68 -18.00
C GLY A 116 1.08 -4.51 -16.80
N GLY A 117 2.26 -5.14 -16.78
CA GLY A 117 3.18 -5.16 -15.65
C GLY A 117 3.61 -3.77 -15.16
N ALA A 118 3.68 -2.77 -16.03
CA ALA A 118 4.02 -1.39 -15.64
C ALA A 118 2.98 -0.74 -14.70
N ASN A 119 1.76 -1.27 -14.65
CA ASN A 119 0.66 -0.77 -13.81
C ASN A 119 0.21 -1.79 -12.75
N ARG A 120 0.85 -2.97 -12.69
CA ARG A 120 0.56 -3.99 -11.69
C ARG A 120 0.96 -3.49 -10.30
N SER A 121 0.09 -3.68 -9.31
CA SER A 121 0.30 -3.13 -7.96
C SER A 121 1.57 -3.65 -7.32
N SER A 122 1.87 -4.96 -7.42
CA SER A 122 3.10 -5.51 -6.87
C SER A 122 4.35 -4.85 -7.48
N ASN A 123 4.46 -4.77 -8.81
CA ASN A 123 5.61 -4.16 -9.48
C ASN A 123 5.77 -2.67 -9.15
N LEU A 124 4.66 -1.97 -8.89
CA LEU A 124 4.69 -0.56 -8.50
C LEU A 124 5.12 -0.39 -7.04
N ALA A 125 4.66 -1.26 -6.14
CA ALA A 125 5.07 -1.26 -4.74
C ALA A 125 6.57 -1.58 -4.61
N ASP A 126 7.03 -2.66 -5.23
CA ASP A 126 8.44 -3.06 -5.25
C ASP A 126 9.34 -1.95 -5.79
N ALA A 127 8.91 -1.29 -6.87
CA ALA A 127 9.66 -0.18 -7.46
C ALA A 127 9.65 1.08 -6.58
N TRP A 128 8.56 1.33 -5.85
CA TRP A 128 8.47 2.42 -4.88
C TRP A 128 9.47 2.21 -3.75
N GLU A 129 9.48 1.04 -3.14
CA GLU A 129 10.45 0.67 -2.11
C GLU A 129 11.87 0.77 -2.63
N ALA A 130 12.15 0.19 -3.80
CA ALA A 130 13.48 0.26 -4.40
C ALA A 130 13.92 1.71 -4.66
N MET A 131 13.02 2.58 -5.11
CA MET A 131 13.30 4.01 -5.30
C MET A 131 13.60 4.69 -3.97
N VAL A 132 12.83 4.41 -2.93
CA VAL A 132 13.09 4.90 -1.56
C VAL A 132 14.47 4.44 -1.10
N GLY A 133 14.81 3.16 -1.28
CA GLY A 133 16.12 2.60 -0.93
C GLY A 133 17.26 3.30 -1.67
N ALA A 134 17.10 3.57 -2.97
CA ALA A 134 18.09 4.28 -3.76
C ALA A 134 18.31 5.73 -3.29
N ILE A 135 17.24 6.45 -3.00
CA ILE A 135 17.30 7.83 -2.49
C ILE A 135 17.91 7.86 -1.09
N TYR A 136 17.53 6.91 -0.24
CA TYR A 136 18.09 6.77 1.10
C TYR A 136 19.62 6.58 1.08
N LEU A 137 20.15 5.74 0.19
CA LEU A 137 21.59 5.51 0.08
C LEU A 137 22.38 6.77 -0.29
N GLU A 138 21.79 7.68 -1.04
CA GLU A 138 22.47 8.90 -1.49
C GLU A 138 22.23 10.09 -0.57
N LEU A 139 21.00 10.27 -0.09
CA LEU A 139 20.58 11.49 0.60
C LEU A 139 20.24 11.27 2.09
N GLY A 140 20.16 10.02 2.55
CA GLY A 140 19.85 9.69 3.94
C GLY A 140 18.36 9.79 4.29
N ILE A 141 18.07 9.56 5.58
CA ILE A 141 16.70 9.41 6.10
C ILE A 141 15.90 10.72 6.05
N ASP A 142 16.54 11.86 6.30
CA ASP A 142 15.87 13.15 6.34
C ASP A 142 15.32 13.59 4.99
N ALA A 143 15.96 13.17 3.89
CA ALA A 143 15.48 13.43 2.55
C ALA A 143 14.34 12.49 2.14
N VAL A 144 14.36 11.23 2.58
CA VAL A 144 13.34 10.23 2.21
C VAL A 144 12.05 10.39 2.98
N ARG A 145 12.15 10.78 4.25
CA ARG A 145 10.99 10.95 5.15
C ARG A 145 9.86 11.77 4.53
N PRO A 146 10.07 13.01 4.05
CA PRO A 146 9.00 13.78 3.43
C PRO A 146 8.48 13.15 2.14
N ILE A 147 9.30 12.45 1.37
CA ILE A 147 8.87 11.76 0.16
C ILE A 147 7.86 10.67 0.50
N ILE A 148 8.17 9.82 1.49
CA ILE A 148 7.28 8.74 1.92
C ILE A 148 5.98 9.34 2.45
N LEU A 149 6.05 10.19 3.48
CA LEU A 149 4.87 10.69 4.17
C LEU A 149 3.95 11.53 3.27
N ASN A 150 4.50 12.36 2.39
CA ASN A 150 3.68 13.15 1.45
C ASN A 150 2.93 12.27 0.45
N ASN A 151 3.50 11.14 0.06
CA ASN A 151 2.89 10.26 -0.94
C ASN A 151 1.94 9.21 -0.35
N ILE A 152 1.83 9.10 0.97
CA ILE A 152 0.84 8.25 1.66
C ILE A 152 -0.15 9.07 2.52
N GLN A 153 -0.27 10.37 2.30
CA GLN A 153 -1.14 11.23 3.12
C GLN A 153 -2.61 10.86 3.09
N GLN A 154 -3.10 10.34 1.96
CA GLN A 154 -4.49 9.89 1.85
C GLN A 154 -4.73 8.66 2.72
N GLU A 155 -3.79 7.72 2.73
CA GLU A 155 -3.81 6.53 3.56
C GLU A 155 -3.68 6.89 5.05
N ILE A 156 -2.80 7.85 5.38
CA ILE A 156 -2.69 8.40 6.74
C ILE A 156 -4.04 9.00 7.20
N ALA A 157 -4.73 9.75 6.33
CA ALA A 157 -6.02 10.32 6.66
C ALA A 157 -7.09 9.23 6.95
N GLN A 158 -7.06 8.10 6.22
CA GLN A 158 -7.94 6.97 6.50
C GLN A 158 -7.58 6.30 7.83
N VAL A 159 -6.29 6.09 8.09
CA VAL A 159 -5.81 5.52 9.36
C VAL A 159 -6.22 6.39 10.56
N ARG A 160 -6.12 7.72 10.46
CA ARG A 160 -6.57 8.66 11.49
C ARG A 160 -8.06 8.54 11.80
N LYS A 161 -8.88 8.21 10.81
CA LYS A 161 -10.32 7.96 10.95
C LYS A 161 -10.65 6.56 11.51
N GLY A 162 -9.66 5.72 11.75
CA GLY A 162 -9.82 4.36 12.25
C GLY A 162 -9.94 3.28 11.15
N HIS A 163 -9.74 3.65 9.88
CA HIS A 163 -9.78 2.72 8.76
C HIS A 163 -8.44 2.02 8.56
N TYR A 164 -8.14 1.07 9.44
CA TYR A 164 -6.92 0.23 9.35
C TYR A 164 -7.19 -1.19 9.83
N GLY A 165 -6.75 -2.15 9.06
CA GLY A 165 -6.85 -3.56 9.41
C GLY A 165 -8.12 -4.26 8.97
N ASP A 166 -8.36 -5.41 9.57
CA ASP A 166 -9.51 -6.28 9.35
C ASP A 166 -10.68 -5.78 10.21
N TYR A 167 -11.68 -5.17 9.59
CA TYR A 167 -12.86 -4.66 10.30
C TYR A 167 -13.63 -5.75 11.07
N LYS A 168 -13.61 -6.99 10.57
CA LYS A 168 -14.23 -8.13 11.27
C LYS A 168 -13.50 -8.41 12.58
N THR A 169 -12.18 -8.45 12.55
CA THR A 169 -11.35 -8.66 13.74
C THR A 169 -11.51 -7.47 14.70
N GLN A 170 -11.47 -6.25 14.20
CA GLN A 170 -11.65 -5.05 15.01
C GLN A 170 -13.01 -5.01 15.70
N LEU A 171 -14.09 -5.35 14.97
CA LEU A 171 -15.44 -5.42 15.54
C LEU A 171 -15.54 -6.52 16.60
N GLN A 172 -14.93 -7.68 16.34
CA GLN A 172 -14.93 -8.78 17.30
C GLN A 172 -14.19 -8.41 18.58
N GLU A 173 -13.02 -7.78 18.50
CA GLU A 173 -12.26 -7.29 19.65
C GLU A 173 -13.07 -6.27 20.47
N GLU A 174 -13.76 -5.31 19.81
CA GLU A 174 -14.59 -4.33 20.49
C GLU A 174 -15.80 -4.93 21.18
N VAL A 175 -16.47 -5.87 20.54
CA VAL A 175 -17.63 -6.54 21.14
C VAL A 175 -17.22 -7.44 22.30
N GLN A 176 -16.09 -8.16 22.19
CA GLN A 176 -15.56 -9.00 23.27
C GLN A 176 -15.11 -8.21 24.51
N ARG A 177 -14.76 -6.93 24.38
CA ARG A 177 -14.53 -6.05 25.55
C ARG A 177 -15.77 -5.88 26.42
N ARG A 178 -16.95 -6.03 25.83
CA ARG A 178 -18.23 -6.08 26.55
C ARG A 178 -18.52 -7.54 26.87
N LYS A 179 -18.24 -7.96 28.09
CA LYS A 179 -18.41 -9.36 28.52
C LYS A 179 -19.78 -9.88 28.06
N ASP A 180 -19.76 -11.08 27.46
CA ASP A 180 -20.92 -11.85 27.00
C ASP A 180 -21.54 -11.45 25.63
N ASP A 181 -21.05 -10.43 24.94
CA ASP A 181 -21.54 -10.09 23.60
C ASP A 181 -20.91 -10.98 22.52
N THR A 182 -21.72 -11.38 21.53
CA THR A 182 -21.31 -12.23 20.39
C THR A 182 -21.53 -11.53 19.06
N VAL A 183 -20.59 -11.71 18.12
CA VAL A 183 -20.71 -11.22 16.74
C VAL A 183 -20.92 -12.40 15.80
N SER A 184 -21.92 -12.29 14.94
CA SER A 184 -22.14 -13.25 13.85
C SER A 184 -22.33 -12.54 12.52
N TYR A 185 -22.01 -13.26 11.42
CA TYR A 185 -22.13 -12.78 10.05
C TYR A 185 -23.01 -13.74 9.26
N GLU A 186 -23.92 -13.20 8.45
CA GLU A 186 -24.81 -13.97 7.61
C GLU A 186 -24.84 -13.38 6.18
N ILE A 187 -24.69 -14.21 5.16
CA ILE A 187 -24.93 -13.79 3.78
C ILE A 187 -26.43 -13.82 3.53
N ILE A 188 -27.05 -12.66 3.43
CA ILE A 188 -28.49 -12.51 3.29
C ILE A 188 -28.96 -12.40 1.84
N ARG A 189 -28.03 -12.09 0.91
CA ARG A 189 -28.34 -11.96 -0.52
C ARG A 189 -27.15 -12.32 -1.38
N GLU A 190 -27.42 -13.00 -2.49
CA GLU A 190 -26.46 -13.32 -3.55
C GLU A 190 -27.14 -13.04 -4.89
N GLU A 191 -26.61 -12.09 -5.67
CA GLU A 191 -27.21 -11.60 -6.91
C GLU A 191 -26.19 -11.51 -8.03
N GLY A 192 -26.67 -11.62 -9.28
CA GLY A 192 -25.86 -11.48 -10.49
C GLY A 192 -25.31 -12.80 -11.05
N PRO A 193 -24.81 -12.78 -12.28
CA PRO A 193 -24.22 -13.94 -12.95
C PRO A 193 -22.88 -14.31 -12.30
N ASP A 194 -22.39 -15.54 -12.49
CA ASP A 194 -21.17 -16.07 -11.84
C ASP A 194 -19.93 -15.21 -12.00
N HIS A 195 -19.78 -14.51 -13.12
CA HIS A 195 -18.66 -13.61 -13.40
C HIS A 195 -18.81 -12.19 -12.84
N ALA A 196 -19.99 -11.86 -12.26
CA ALA A 196 -20.30 -10.54 -11.71
C ALA A 196 -21.22 -10.65 -10.46
N LYS A 197 -21.01 -11.68 -9.64
CA LYS A 197 -21.77 -11.88 -8.41
C LYS A 197 -21.55 -10.73 -7.43
N LYS A 198 -22.65 -10.33 -6.78
CA LYS A 198 -22.66 -9.44 -5.63
C LYS A 198 -23.23 -10.20 -4.43
N PHE A 199 -22.56 -10.05 -3.31
CA PHE A 199 -22.97 -10.61 -2.02
C PHE A 199 -23.37 -9.49 -1.10
N THR A 200 -24.44 -9.70 -0.33
CA THR A 200 -24.80 -8.82 0.78
C THR A 200 -24.69 -9.64 2.07
N ALA A 201 -23.87 -9.16 3.01
CA ALA A 201 -23.75 -9.72 4.33
C ALA A 201 -24.40 -8.81 5.37
N CYS A 202 -24.97 -9.38 6.42
CA CYS A 202 -25.36 -8.63 7.62
C CYS A 202 -24.48 -9.03 8.81
N VAL A 203 -24.28 -8.05 9.70
CA VAL A 203 -23.66 -8.25 11.03
C VAL A 203 -24.76 -8.28 12.07
N ARG A 204 -24.67 -9.25 12.98
CA ARG A 204 -25.50 -9.31 14.18
C ARG A 204 -24.63 -9.24 15.43
N ILE A 205 -25.07 -8.47 16.41
CA ILE A 205 -24.53 -8.50 17.77
C ILE A 205 -25.67 -8.98 18.66
N ASN A 206 -25.48 -10.10 19.37
CA ASN A 206 -26.51 -10.76 20.17
C ASN A 206 -27.81 -10.95 19.39
N ASP A 207 -27.72 -11.50 18.16
CA ASP A 207 -28.83 -11.74 17.22
C ASP A 207 -29.52 -10.48 16.68
N VAL A 208 -29.14 -9.28 17.12
CA VAL A 208 -29.66 -8.01 16.61
C VAL A 208 -28.85 -7.52 15.42
N VAL A 209 -29.50 -7.33 14.26
CA VAL A 209 -28.86 -6.79 13.05
C VAL A 209 -28.34 -5.38 13.31
N GLN A 210 -27.06 -5.15 13.04
CA GLN A 210 -26.41 -3.86 13.20
C GLN A 210 -26.28 -3.10 11.88
N ALA A 211 -25.71 -3.74 10.86
CA ALA A 211 -25.54 -3.15 9.53
C ALA A 211 -25.44 -4.25 8.46
N GLU A 212 -25.62 -3.83 7.21
CA GLU A 212 -25.42 -4.65 6.03
C GLU A 212 -24.25 -4.09 5.21
N GLY A 213 -23.53 -4.97 4.47
CA GLY A 213 -22.45 -4.62 3.59
C GLY A 213 -22.50 -5.41 2.30
N GLU A 214 -22.17 -4.76 1.18
CA GLU A 214 -22.11 -5.39 -0.14
C GLU A 214 -20.67 -5.60 -0.58
N GLY A 215 -20.41 -6.65 -1.36
CA GLY A 215 -19.09 -6.93 -1.93
C GLY A 215 -19.16 -7.89 -3.10
N LYS A 216 -18.07 -7.96 -3.86
CA LYS A 216 -17.89 -8.92 -4.96
C LYS A 216 -17.57 -10.33 -4.48
N THR A 217 -17.17 -10.46 -3.23
CA THR A 217 -16.94 -11.73 -2.53
C THR A 217 -17.66 -11.71 -1.19
N LYS A 218 -17.96 -12.89 -0.63
CA LYS A 218 -18.54 -13.02 0.71
C LYS A 218 -17.68 -12.31 1.75
N LYS A 219 -16.36 -12.51 1.69
CA LYS A 219 -15.41 -11.86 2.60
C LYS A 219 -15.46 -10.33 2.52
N GLU A 220 -15.53 -9.76 1.32
CA GLU A 220 -15.64 -8.32 1.11
C GLU A 220 -16.97 -7.77 1.66
N ALA A 221 -18.08 -8.48 1.42
CA ALA A 221 -19.39 -8.11 1.95
C ALA A 221 -19.39 -8.09 3.49
N GLU A 222 -18.81 -9.11 4.13
CA GLU A 222 -18.68 -9.20 5.59
C GLU A 222 -17.79 -8.07 6.15
N GLN A 223 -16.67 -7.77 5.50
CA GLN A 223 -15.78 -6.65 5.89
C GLN A 223 -16.52 -5.30 5.81
N ASN A 224 -17.29 -5.08 4.75
CA ASN A 224 -18.05 -3.85 4.57
C ASN A 224 -19.20 -3.74 5.58
N ALA A 225 -19.84 -4.85 5.94
CA ALA A 225 -20.84 -4.88 7.00
C ALA A 225 -20.23 -4.57 8.38
N ALA A 226 -19.05 -5.14 8.67
CA ALA A 226 -18.30 -4.85 9.90
C ALA A 226 -17.86 -3.37 9.97
N CYS A 227 -17.33 -2.81 8.88
CA CYS A 227 -16.97 -1.40 8.78
C CYS A 227 -18.16 -0.48 9.11
N ARG A 228 -19.32 -0.69 8.47
CA ARG A 228 -20.53 0.08 8.73
C ARG A 228 -21.03 -0.06 10.18
N THR A 229 -20.85 -1.25 10.77
CA THR A 229 -21.19 -1.47 12.18
C THR A 229 -20.26 -0.67 13.08
N LEU A 230 -18.95 -0.66 12.83
CA LEU A 230 -17.97 0.13 13.59
C LEU A 230 -18.26 1.63 13.51
N ILE A 231 -18.65 2.14 12.33
CA ILE A 231 -19.10 3.53 12.15
C ILE A 231 -20.37 3.81 12.99
N LYS A 232 -21.37 2.93 12.93
CA LYS A 232 -22.60 3.05 13.69
C LYS A 232 -22.36 3.06 15.21
N LEU A 233 -21.35 2.32 15.68
CA LEU A 233 -20.93 2.28 17.08
C LEU A 233 -20.04 3.47 17.48
N GLY A 234 -19.67 4.34 16.54
CA GLY A 234 -18.79 5.49 16.78
C GLY A 234 -17.31 5.11 17.05
N ILE A 235 -16.90 3.91 16.65
CA ILE A 235 -15.53 3.41 16.86
C ILE A 235 -14.59 3.92 15.77
N ILE A 236 -15.10 4.06 14.55
CA ILE A 236 -14.40 4.66 13.42
C ILE A 236 -15.25 5.78 12.80
N GLU A 237 -14.58 6.75 12.16
CA GLU A 237 -15.25 7.87 11.49
C GLU A 237 -15.65 7.50 10.04
N GLN A 238 -16.57 8.25 9.45
CA GLN A 238 -16.97 8.12 8.04
C GLN A 238 -15.86 8.58 7.07
#